data_1fba7a854c02121534d4e5ab25fd63a4
#
_entry.id   1fba7a854c02121534d4e5ab25fd63a4
#
_cell.length_a   1.000
_cell.length_b   1.000
_cell.length_c   1.000
_cell.angle_alpha   90.00
_cell.angle_beta   90.00
_cell.angle_gamma   90.00
#
_symmetry.space_group_name_H-M   'P 1'
#
loop_
_entity.id
_entity.type
_entity.pdbx_description
1 polymer ?
#
loop_
_entity_poly.entity_id
_entity_poly.type
_entity_poly.pdbx_seq_one_letter_code
_entity_poly.pdbx_strand_id
1 'polypeptide(L)'
;MRRRLIALTALALLAAACTAGGGSSTTAQTVAPNANHAPMTLTVWSDFSAREYGVVSNGLKMATQKYPWLTVKHVGSKDDPAIQRAINGGTPPDVAISFTPDNAARYCSTGAWRDLNPYLQSSKIDKNAVWPAGVFSYTSFDNKQCALPMLTDAYGLYYNTDLFKKHGIAGPPKTLSELVADAKKLTEYNPDGSIKVAGFVPLFGFYGSTTVDTLSHAFGAKWYDSSLKPTLGTDPNWAKMLQWQKSLVDAFGYTKLQKFAASIGGQNSEFSAQNGFETGKIAMMMDGEWRNAFIEGDKSKVNYATAPFPADDAQPGLYGSQQVGGTIAGIPNGVKHPAESWLLLQFMTTDTNYLTTIAHGLKNVPSTVDSLKDPQLQNDQHFKTFMDVFANPKSTFKPITPIGDADTTLLGTFAEKWQAGKVTDLQGGLKGLDSQVAKQMQLG
;
A
#
# COMPACT_ATOMS: atom_id res chain seq x y z
N MET A 1 57.91 31.50 -70.89
CA MET A 1 57.61 32.06 -69.58
C MET A 1 56.08 32.29 -69.44
N ARG A 2 55.37 31.40 -68.86
CA ARG A 2 53.91 31.52 -68.72
C ARG A 2 53.57 31.45 -67.22
N ARG A 3 53.10 32.62 -66.72
CA ARG A 3 52.56 32.75 -65.36
C ARG A 3 51.15 32.10 -65.32
N ARG A 4 50.92 31.12 -64.45
CA ARG A 4 49.58 30.63 -64.16
C ARG A 4 49.08 31.30 -62.88
N LEU A 5 47.99 32.04 -63.02
CA LEU A 5 47.15 32.51 -61.88
C LEU A 5 46.42 31.35 -61.29
N ILE A 6 46.56 31.23 -60.01
CA ILE A 6 45.72 30.33 -59.20
C ILE A 6 44.65 31.16 -58.53
N ALA A 7 43.40 30.93 -58.92
CA ALA A 7 42.22 31.51 -58.24
C ALA A 7 41.91 30.74 -56.96
N LEU A 8 41.98 31.43 -55.82
CA LEU A 8 41.47 30.91 -54.52
C LEU A 8 39.97 31.18 -54.46
N THR A 9 39.17 30.12 -54.50
CA THR A 9 37.77 30.16 -54.16
C THR A 9 37.65 30.00 -52.66
N ALA A 10 37.24 31.01 -51.92
CA ALA A 10 36.91 31.01 -50.53
C ALA A 10 35.55 30.32 -50.33
N LEU A 11 35.54 29.15 -49.76
CA LEU A 11 34.31 28.43 -49.32
C LEU A 11 33.91 28.98 -47.95
N ALA A 12 32.86 29.81 -47.89
CA ALA A 12 32.26 30.29 -46.67
C ALA A 12 31.43 29.12 -46.07
N LEU A 13 31.94 28.47 -45.04
CA LEU A 13 31.18 27.55 -44.17
C LEU A 13 30.27 28.38 -43.26
N LEU A 14 28.97 28.43 -43.59
CA LEU A 14 27.94 28.84 -42.67
C LEU A 14 27.81 27.76 -41.56
N ALA A 15 28.39 28.01 -40.39
CA ALA A 15 28.10 27.25 -39.17
C ALA A 15 26.70 27.64 -38.72
N ALA A 16 25.71 26.84 -39.09
CA ALA A 16 24.41 26.88 -38.44
C ALA A 16 24.59 26.34 -37.00
N ALA A 17 24.75 27.27 -36.05
CA ALA A 17 24.63 26.94 -34.62
C ALA A 17 23.17 26.60 -34.36
N CYS A 18 22.85 25.30 -34.37
CA CYS A 18 21.66 24.79 -33.73
C CYS A 18 21.82 25.00 -32.23
N THR A 19 21.34 26.13 -31.71
CA THR A 19 20.99 26.27 -30.32
C THR A 19 19.80 25.33 -30.08
N ALA A 20 20.08 24.08 -29.69
CA ALA A 20 19.11 23.19 -29.11
C ALA A 20 18.77 23.77 -27.74
N GLY A 21 17.88 24.74 -27.70
CA GLY A 21 17.10 25.09 -26.53
C GLY A 21 16.19 23.90 -26.25
N GLY A 22 16.64 23.01 -25.38
CA GLY A 22 15.82 21.95 -24.87
C GLY A 22 14.71 22.52 -24.00
N GLY A 23 13.66 23.04 -24.63
CA GLY A 23 12.38 23.22 -23.98
C GLY A 23 11.82 21.80 -23.74
N SER A 24 11.85 21.33 -22.50
CA SER A 24 11.09 20.15 -22.11
C SER A 24 9.66 20.39 -22.55
N SER A 25 9.17 19.64 -23.54
CA SER A 25 7.76 19.69 -23.91
C SER A 25 6.96 19.26 -22.69
N THR A 26 6.14 20.16 -22.14
CA THR A 26 5.29 19.90 -20.97
C THR A 26 4.17 18.91 -21.28
N THR A 27 4.03 18.48 -22.52
CA THR A 27 2.99 17.56 -22.99
C THR A 27 3.60 16.26 -23.52
N ALA A 28 2.97 15.13 -23.18
CA ALA A 28 3.33 13.82 -23.73
C ALA A 28 2.41 13.44 -24.89
N GLN A 29 2.91 12.58 -25.77
CA GLN A 29 2.08 11.97 -26.79
C GLN A 29 1.08 11.03 -26.13
N THR A 30 -0.21 11.18 -26.44
CA THR A 30 -1.31 10.33 -26.00
C THR A 30 -2.05 9.76 -27.19
N VAL A 31 -2.74 8.64 -26.96
CA VAL A 31 -3.57 7.98 -27.98
C VAL A 31 -5.02 8.35 -27.74
N ALA A 32 -5.73 8.76 -28.79
CA ALA A 32 -7.17 8.98 -28.70
C ALA A 32 -7.89 7.63 -28.50
N PRO A 33 -8.87 7.51 -27.57
CA PRO A 33 -9.58 6.26 -27.31
C PRO A 33 -10.24 5.62 -28.54
N ASN A 34 -10.73 6.45 -29.46
CA ASN A 34 -11.42 6.04 -30.68
C ASN A 34 -10.51 6.03 -31.93
N ALA A 35 -9.19 6.09 -31.74
CA ALA A 35 -8.26 6.03 -32.85
C ALA A 35 -8.35 4.65 -33.55
N ASN A 36 -8.20 4.65 -34.88
CA ASN A 36 -8.09 3.41 -35.63
C ASN A 36 -6.69 2.83 -35.44
N HIS A 37 -6.54 1.91 -34.50
CA HIS A 37 -5.28 1.25 -34.17
C HIS A 37 -5.19 -0.15 -34.75
N ALA A 38 -4.00 -0.56 -35.16
CA ALA A 38 -3.70 -1.97 -35.38
C ALA A 38 -3.85 -2.75 -34.06
N PRO A 39 -4.30 -4.02 -34.11
CA PRO A 39 -4.36 -4.84 -32.91
C PRO A 39 -3.04 -4.88 -32.15
N MET A 40 -3.10 -4.72 -30.84
CA MET A 40 -1.93 -4.61 -29.96
C MET A 40 -2.17 -5.35 -28.65
N THR A 41 -1.09 -5.85 -28.05
CA THR A 41 -1.12 -6.43 -26.71
C THR A 41 -0.26 -5.61 -25.76
N LEU A 42 -0.84 -5.19 -24.64
CA LEU A 42 -0.12 -4.60 -23.51
C LEU A 42 -0.10 -5.57 -22.32
N THR A 43 0.97 -5.52 -21.55
CA THR A 43 1.18 -6.35 -20.36
C THR A 43 0.98 -5.53 -19.09
N VAL A 44 0.22 -6.09 -18.14
CA VAL A 44 0.05 -5.56 -16.79
C VAL A 44 0.65 -6.54 -15.80
N TRP A 45 1.61 -6.11 -14.99
CA TRP A 45 2.17 -6.94 -13.91
C TRP A 45 1.68 -6.45 -12.54
N SER A 46 1.34 -7.40 -11.68
CA SER A 46 0.89 -7.14 -10.31
C SER A 46 1.26 -8.29 -9.38
N ASP A 47 1.25 -8.06 -8.09
CA ASP A 47 1.40 -9.13 -7.09
C ASP A 47 0.07 -9.84 -6.75
N PHE A 48 -1.05 -9.44 -7.34
CA PHE A 48 -2.31 -10.16 -7.18
C PHE A 48 -2.16 -11.63 -7.57
N SER A 49 -2.68 -12.52 -6.73
CA SER A 49 -2.60 -13.97 -6.90
C SER A 49 -3.95 -14.63 -6.64
N ALA A 50 -4.07 -15.92 -6.92
CA ALA A 50 -5.25 -16.73 -6.63
C ALA A 50 -6.57 -16.04 -7.01
N ARG A 51 -7.48 -15.85 -6.04
CA ARG A 51 -8.79 -15.22 -6.23
C ARG A 51 -8.67 -13.78 -6.74
N GLU A 52 -7.80 -12.98 -6.15
CA GLU A 52 -7.63 -11.56 -6.48
C GLU A 52 -7.12 -11.36 -7.90
N TYR A 53 -6.17 -12.22 -8.34
CA TYR A 53 -5.74 -12.25 -9.75
C TYR A 53 -6.93 -12.42 -10.70
N GLY A 54 -7.88 -13.30 -10.36
CA GLY A 54 -9.08 -13.53 -11.15
C GLY A 54 -9.97 -12.28 -11.24
N VAL A 55 -10.16 -11.58 -10.12
CA VAL A 55 -10.95 -10.34 -10.05
C VAL A 55 -10.34 -9.27 -10.95
N VAL A 56 -9.04 -8.98 -10.79
CA VAL A 56 -8.35 -7.95 -11.56
C VAL A 56 -8.28 -8.32 -13.05
N SER A 57 -7.98 -9.59 -13.37
CA SER A 57 -7.93 -10.06 -14.76
C SER A 57 -9.30 -9.94 -15.46
N ASN A 58 -10.39 -10.20 -14.75
CA ASN A 58 -11.74 -10.02 -15.29
C ASN A 58 -12.08 -8.53 -15.45
N GLY A 59 -11.71 -7.68 -14.50
CA GLY A 59 -11.85 -6.24 -14.62
C GLY A 59 -11.09 -5.69 -15.84
N LEU A 60 -9.86 -6.13 -16.07
CA LEU A 60 -9.05 -5.69 -17.22
C LEU A 60 -9.65 -6.06 -18.58
N LYS A 61 -10.53 -7.07 -18.67
CA LYS A 61 -11.30 -7.35 -19.91
C LYS A 61 -12.20 -6.19 -20.30
N MET A 62 -12.62 -5.35 -19.35
CA MET A 62 -13.41 -4.14 -19.64
C MET A 62 -12.61 -3.14 -20.49
N ALA A 63 -11.27 -3.08 -20.33
CA ALA A 63 -10.43 -2.28 -21.21
C ALA A 63 -10.47 -2.78 -22.66
N THR A 64 -10.45 -4.10 -22.89
CA THR A 64 -10.58 -4.69 -24.24
C THR A 64 -11.98 -4.44 -24.83
N GLN A 65 -13.02 -4.43 -24.00
CA GLN A 65 -14.38 -4.06 -24.47
C GLN A 65 -14.46 -2.58 -24.87
N LYS A 66 -13.80 -1.71 -24.11
CA LYS A 66 -13.76 -0.26 -24.38
C LYS A 66 -12.86 0.10 -25.56
N TYR A 67 -11.77 -0.64 -25.74
CA TYR A 67 -10.76 -0.46 -26.79
C TYR A 67 -10.56 -1.78 -27.56
N PRO A 68 -11.41 -2.12 -28.57
CA PRO A 68 -11.40 -3.44 -29.20
C PRO A 68 -10.09 -3.83 -29.90
N TRP A 69 -9.22 -2.85 -30.21
CA TRP A 69 -7.88 -3.08 -30.76
C TRP A 69 -6.85 -3.50 -29.69
N LEU A 70 -7.18 -3.32 -28.39
CA LEU A 70 -6.27 -3.57 -27.28
C LEU A 70 -6.57 -4.94 -26.65
N THR A 71 -5.55 -5.79 -26.56
CA THR A 71 -5.55 -6.98 -25.72
C THR A 71 -4.70 -6.69 -24.47
N VAL A 72 -5.26 -6.95 -23.28
CA VAL A 72 -4.51 -6.81 -22.02
C VAL A 72 -4.09 -8.18 -21.51
N LYS A 73 -2.79 -8.41 -21.38
CA LYS A 73 -2.22 -9.60 -20.76
C LYS A 73 -1.83 -9.29 -19.31
N HIS A 74 -2.61 -9.77 -18.35
CA HIS A 74 -2.30 -9.68 -16.93
C HIS A 74 -1.34 -10.80 -16.51
N VAL A 75 -0.33 -10.47 -15.71
CA VAL A 75 0.64 -11.42 -15.13
C VAL A 75 0.69 -11.16 -13.64
N GLY A 76 0.15 -12.10 -12.85
CA GLY A 76 0.11 -12.05 -11.40
C GLY A 76 1.39 -12.54 -10.72
N SER A 77 1.44 -12.45 -9.39
CA SER A 77 2.58 -12.85 -8.56
C SER A 77 3.91 -12.20 -9.00
N LYS A 78 3.83 -10.92 -9.32
CA LYS A 78 4.95 -10.06 -9.71
C LYS A 78 5.10 -8.94 -8.70
N ASP A 79 5.89 -9.20 -7.68
CA ASP A 79 6.26 -8.24 -6.63
C ASP A 79 7.14 -7.10 -7.16
N ASP A 80 7.33 -6.05 -6.37
CA ASP A 80 8.18 -4.91 -6.73
C ASP A 80 9.61 -5.31 -7.10
N PRO A 81 10.29 -6.23 -6.40
CA PRO A 81 11.57 -6.77 -6.83
C PRO A 81 11.54 -7.41 -8.22
N ALA A 82 10.48 -8.14 -8.59
CA ALA A 82 10.36 -8.74 -9.92
C ALA A 82 10.16 -7.67 -10.99
N ILE A 83 9.34 -6.66 -10.73
CA ILE A 83 9.15 -5.50 -11.61
C ILE A 83 10.48 -4.76 -11.81
N GLN A 84 11.20 -4.49 -10.72
CA GLN A 84 12.49 -3.80 -10.79
C GLN A 84 13.53 -4.60 -11.60
N ARG A 85 13.59 -5.94 -11.43
CA ARG A 85 14.47 -6.80 -12.24
C ARG A 85 14.12 -6.73 -13.73
N ALA A 86 12.83 -6.69 -14.08
CA ALA A 86 12.39 -6.57 -15.47
C ALA A 86 12.77 -5.21 -16.09
N ILE A 87 12.64 -4.11 -15.32
CA ILE A 87 13.08 -2.78 -15.74
C ILE A 87 14.59 -2.78 -16.02
N ASN A 88 15.39 -3.29 -15.07
CA ASN A 88 16.85 -3.37 -15.21
C ASN A 88 17.29 -4.28 -16.36
N GLY A 89 16.51 -5.31 -16.65
CA GLY A 89 16.73 -6.25 -17.76
C GLY A 89 16.24 -5.75 -19.13
N GLY A 90 15.67 -4.54 -19.22
CA GLY A 90 15.17 -3.96 -20.47
C GLY A 90 13.89 -4.61 -21.01
N THR A 91 13.15 -5.33 -20.18
CA THR A 91 11.89 -6.01 -20.52
C THR A 91 10.77 -5.67 -19.54
N PRO A 92 10.52 -4.39 -19.25
CA PRO A 92 9.48 -3.98 -18.31
C PRO A 92 8.07 -4.34 -18.82
N PRO A 93 7.08 -4.52 -17.92
CA PRO A 93 5.67 -4.53 -18.31
C PRO A 93 5.25 -3.15 -18.81
N ASP A 94 4.17 -3.09 -19.59
CA ASP A 94 3.63 -1.81 -20.08
C ASP A 94 2.98 -0.98 -18.95
N VAL A 95 2.35 -1.65 -17.98
CA VAL A 95 1.84 -1.08 -16.73
C VAL A 95 2.25 -1.99 -15.57
N ALA A 96 2.73 -1.39 -14.50
CA ALA A 96 3.05 -2.07 -13.25
C ALA A 96 2.11 -1.62 -12.12
N ILE A 97 1.69 -2.57 -11.28
CA ILE A 97 0.90 -2.34 -10.07
C ILE A 97 1.76 -2.75 -8.88
N SER A 98 1.85 -1.88 -7.88
CA SER A 98 2.57 -2.10 -6.62
C SER A 98 1.62 -1.98 -5.42
N PHE A 99 1.77 -2.87 -4.43
CA PHE A 99 1.08 -2.79 -3.14
C PHE A 99 1.84 -1.94 -2.11
N THR A 100 3.02 -1.44 -2.49
CA THR A 100 3.89 -0.67 -1.60
C THR A 100 3.98 0.78 -2.09
N PRO A 101 3.02 1.64 -1.74
CA PRO A 101 3.02 3.04 -2.16
C PRO A 101 4.29 3.79 -1.72
N ASP A 102 4.93 3.38 -0.62
CA ASP A 102 6.20 3.92 -0.15
C ASP A 102 7.29 3.90 -1.24
N ASN A 103 7.24 2.92 -2.15
CA ASN A 103 8.19 2.80 -3.25
C ASN A 103 7.99 3.87 -4.36
N ALA A 104 6.89 4.62 -4.37
CA ALA A 104 6.67 5.65 -5.39
C ALA A 104 7.77 6.71 -5.41
N ALA A 105 8.25 7.17 -4.25
CA ALA A 105 9.35 8.12 -4.18
C ALA A 105 10.65 7.56 -4.77
N ARG A 106 10.96 6.28 -4.49
CA ARG A 106 12.11 5.58 -5.06
C ARG A 106 11.97 5.41 -6.58
N TYR A 107 10.77 5.09 -7.07
CA TYR A 107 10.52 5.01 -8.53
C TYR A 107 10.68 6.36 -9.22
N CYS A 108 10.28 7.45 -8.57
CA CYS A 108 10.47 8.80 -9.05
C CYS A 108 11.94 9.23 -9.09
N SER A 109 12.65 9.05 -7.96
CA SER A 109 14.04 9.51 -7.81
C SER A 109 15.00 8.76 -8.75
N THR A 110 14.84 7.45 -8.89
CA THR A 110 15.66 6.61 -9.75
C THR A 110 15.26 6.68 -11.23
N GLY A 111 14.09 7.25 -11.54
CA GLY A 111 13.53 7.22 -12.89
C GLY A 111 13.10 5.81 -13.32
N ALA A 112 12.87 4.88 -12.39
CA ALA A 112 12.38 3.54 -12.73
C ALA A 112 10.98 3.57 -13.34
N TRP A 113 10.12 4.46 -12.87
CA TRP A 113 8.82 4.75 -13.46
C TRP A 113 8.80 6.15 -14.07
N ARG A 114 7.97 6.34 -15.11
CA ARG A 114 7.83 7.60 -15.84
C ARG A 114 7.15 8.67 -15.00
N ASP A 115 7.56 9.93 -15.22
CA ASP A 115 6.76 11.07 -14.79
C ASP A 115 5.48 11.15 -15.62
N LEU A 116 4.35 11.09 -14.96
CA LEU A 116 3.00 11.09 -15.54
C LEU A 116 2.42 12.51 -15.68
N ASN A 117 3.06 13.56 -15.13
CA ASN A 117 2.58 14.94 -15.25
C ASN A 117 2.33 15.36 -16.70
N PRO A 118 3.24 15.08 -17.67
CA PRO A 118 3.01 15.43 -19.08
C PRO A 118 1.78 14.72 -19.68
N TYR A 119 1.49 13.49 -19.25
CA TYR A 119 0.32 12.72 -19.71
C TYR A 119 -0.98 13.24 -19.10
N LEU A 120 -0.99 13.54 -17.80
CA LEU A 120 -2.13 14.17 -17.12
C LEU A 120 -2.51 15.48 -17.79
N GLN A 121 -1.52 16.31 -18.10
CA GLN A 121 -1.72 17.57 -18.80
C GLN A 121 -2.28 17.37 -20.22
N SER A 122 -1.70 16.47 -21.01
CA SER A 122 -2.14 16.18 -22.38
C SER A 122 -3.57 15.63 -22.40
N SER A 123 -3.94 14.83 -21.39
CA SER A 123 -5.30 14.26 -21.25
C SER A 123 -6.27 15.20 -20.54
N LYS A 124 -5.84 16.41 -20.14
CA LYS A 124 -6.64 17.40 -19.41
C LYS A 124 -7.30 16.84 -18.15
N ILE A 125 -6.60 15.96 -17.44
CA ILE A 125 -7.08 15.38 -16.18
C ILE A 125 -6.77 16.33 -15.04
N ASP A 126 -7.80 16.85 -14.40
CA ASP A 126 -7.67 17.55 -13.13
C ASP A 126 -7.61 16.53 -12.00
N LYS A 127 -6.40 16.29 -11.51
CA LYS A 127 -6.16 15.31 -10.45
C LYS A 127 -6.95 15.60 -9.16
N ASN A 128 -7.16 16.87 -8.83
CA ASN A 128 -7.88 17.26 -7.61
C ASN A 128 -9.40 17.04 -7.74
N ALA A 129 -9.93 16.97 -8.97
CA ALA A 129 -11.31 16.62 -9.22
C ALA A 129 -11.53 15.09 -9.23
N VAL A 130 -10.53 14.32 -9.65
CA VAL A 130 -10.63 12.86 -9.79
C VAL A 130 -10.34 12.13 -8.48
N TRP A 131 -9.33 12.54 -7.73
CA TRP A 131 -8.90 11.84 -6.52
C TRP A 131 -8.95 12.73 -5.28
N PRO A 132 -9.24 12.20 -4.10
CA PRO A 132 -9.07 12.91 -2.83
C PRO A 132 -7.63 13.40 -2.65
N ALA A 133 -7.44 14.61 -2.12
CA ALA A 133 -6.11 15.23 -2.00
C ALA A 133 -5.08 14.34 -1.26
N GLY A 134 -5.50 13.60 -0.24
CA GLY A 134 -4.64 12.71 0.54
C GLY A 134 -3.98 11.61 -0.28
N VAL A 135 -4.68 11.01 -1.26
CA VAL A 135 -4.17 9.90 -2.07
C VAL A 135 -3.04 10.30 -3.02
N PHE A 136 -2.85 11.59 -3.28
CA PHE A 136 -1.72 12.05 -4.08
C PHE A 136 -0.41 12.15 -3.30
N SER A 137 -0.47 12.24 -1.98
CA SER A 137 0.72 12.42 -1.14
C SER A 137 1.69 11.24 -1.24
N TYR A 138 1.19 10.05 -1.55
CA TYR A 138 2.01 8.83 -1.66
C TYR A 138 2.26 8.37 -3.10
N THR A 139 1.90 9.15 -4.11
CA THR A 139 2.08 8.78 -5.53
C THR A 139 3.00 9.71 -6.29
N SER A 140 3.44 10.81 -5.64
CA SER A 140 4.31 11.83 -6.25
C SER A 140 5.50 12.15 -5.35
N PHE A 141 6.65 12.40 -5.95
CA PHE A 141 7.86 12.80 -5.25
C PHE A 141 8.67 13.78 -6.09
N ASP A 142 9.27 14.80 -5.46
CA ASP A 142 10.10 15.81 -6.14
C ASP A 142 9.44 16.40 -7.40
N ASN A 143 8.19 16.86 -7.24
CA ASN A 143 7.32 17.41 -8.29
C ASN A 143 7.03 16.45 -9.47
N LYS A 144 7.40 15.19 -9.40
CA LYS A 144 7.06 14.15 -10.39
C LYS A 144 5.89 13.31 -9.89
N GLN A 145 4.97 13.00 -10.78
CA GLN A 145 3.87 12.06 -10.56
C GLN A 145 4.26 10.73 -11.18
N CYS A 146 4.83 9.78 -10.43
CA CYS A 146 5.35 8.54 -11.02
C CYS A 146 4.36 7.37 -10.91
N ALA A 147 3.31 7.52 -10.13
CA ALA A 147 2.24 6.55 -10.02
C ALA A 147 0.88 7.24 -9.93
N LEU A 148 -0.19 6.50 -10.15
CA LEU A 148 -1.56 6.93 -9.84
C LEU A 148 -2.19 5.96 -8.84
N PRO A 149 -3.05 6.45 -7.93
CA PRO A 149 -3.77 5.59 -7.01
C PRO A 149 -4.78 4.74 -7.79
N MET A 150 -4.78 3.42 -7.56
CA MET A 150 -5.77 2.51 -8.16
C MET A 150 -6.82 2.10 -7.13
N LEU A 151 -6.37 1.64 -5.97
CA LEU A 151 -7.18 1.34 -4.80
C LEU A 151 -6.55 2.00 -3.58
N THR A 152 -7.31 2.12 -2.51
CA THR A 152 -6.81 2.60 -1.21
C THR A 152 -7.07 1.55 -0.15
N ASP A 153 -6.26 1.54 0.90
CA ASP A 153 -6.34 0.56 1.97
C ASP A 153 -6.59 1.26 3.29
N ALA A 154 -7.49 0.70 4.08
CA ALA A 154 -7.78 1.14 5.43
C ALA A 154 -7.77 -0.08 6.37
N TYR A 155 -7.31 0.12 7.59
CA TYR A 155 -7.22 -0.95 8.59
C TYR A 155 -8.25 -0.74 9.69
N GLY A 156 -8.76 -1.85 10.21
CA GLY A 156 -9.75 -1.84 11.28
C GLY A 156 -9.62 -3.07 12.19
N LEU A 157 -10.50 -3.13 13.17
CA LEU A 157 -10.64 -4.25 14.07
C LEU A 157 -11.75 -5.17 13.57
N TYR A 158 -11.40 -6.44 13.33
CA TYR A 158 -12.34 -7.54 13.19
C TYR A 158 -12.53 -8.18 14.53
N TYR A 159 -13.78 -8.46 14.93
CA TYR A 159 -14.07 -9.14 16.19
C TYR A 159 -15.17 -10.18 16.03
N ASN A 160 -14.95 -11.35 16.67
CA ASN A 160 -15.87 -12.48 16.65
C ASN A 160 -17.02 -12.22 17.63
N THR A 161 -18.23 -11.99 17.10
CA THR A 161 -19.41 -11.63 17.90
C THR A 161 -19.90 -12.76 18.80
N ASP A 162 -19.69 -14.02 18.41
CA ASP A 162 -20.07 -15.17 19.23
C ASP A 162 -19.15 -15.31 20.46
N LEU A 163 -17.85 -15.09 20.28
CA LEU A 163 -16.89 -15.08 21.38
C LEU A 163 -17.14 -13.90 22.32
N PHE A 164 -17.43 -12.71 21.79
CA PHE A 164 -17.82 -11.55 22.59
C PHE A 164 -19.04 -11.84 23.44
N LYS A 165 -20.11 -12.38 22.82
CA LYS A 165 -21.33 -12.78 23.53
C LYS A 165 -21.05 -13.84 24.58
N LYS A 166 -20.27 -14.89 24.26
CA LYS A 166 -19.88 -15.98 25.18
C LYS A 166 -19.20 -15.44 26.44
N HIS A 167 -18.35 -14.44 26.27
CA HIS A 167 -17.58 -13.85 27.37
C HIS A 167 -18.23 -12.60 27.98
N GLY A 168 -19.47 -12.24 27.58
CA GLY A 168 -20.22 -11.10 28.13
C GLY A 168 -19.54 -9.76 27.87
N ILE A 169 -19.01 -9.56 26.63
CA ILE A 169 -18.46 -8.29 26.16
C ILE A 169 -19.52 -7.64 25.26
N ALA A 170 -19.91 -6.42 25.58
CA ALA A 170 -21.05 -5.76 24.94
C ALA A 170 -20.74 -5.20 23.54
N GLY A 171 -19.50 -4.88 23.24
CA GLY A 171 -19.09 -4.28 21.96
C GLY A 171 -17.58 -4.17 21.81
N PRO A 172 -17.10 -3.65 20.67
CA PRO A 172 -15.68 -3.57 20.40
C PRO A 172 -15.00 -2.51 21.29
N PRO A 173 -13.71 -2.72 21.64
CA PRO A 173 -12.93 -1.76 22.41
C PRO A 173 -12.70 -0.48 21.59
N LYS A 174 -12.64 0.66 22.25
CA LYS A 174 -12.33 1.97 21.65
C LYS A 174 -10.96 2.49 22.06
N THR A 175 -10.42 1.97 23.17
CA THR A 175 -9.10 2.31 23.66
C THR A 175 -8.20 1.07 23.72
N LEU A 176 -6.90 1.29 23.73
CA LEU A 176 -5.92 0.19 23.85
C LEU A 176 -6.00 -0.52 25.20
N SER A 177 -6.39 0.19 26.28
CA SER A 177 -6.65 -0.45 27.57
C SER A 177 -7.85 -1.37 27.54
N GLU A 178 -8.93 -0.98 26.88
CA GLU A 178 -10.09 -1.85 26.64
C GLU A 178 -9.72 -3.07 25.80
N LEU A 179 -8.95 -2.89 24.72
CA LEU A 179 -8.47 -4.00 23.88
C LEU A 179 -7.66 -5.00 24.69
N VAL A 180 -6.76 -4.53 25.57
CA VAL A 180 -5.97 -5.40 26.45
C VAL A 180 -6.86 -6.17 27.43
N ALA A 181 -7.86 -5.50 28.03
CA ALA A 181 -8.81 -6.13 28.94
C ALA A 181 -9.63 -7.21 28.24
N ASP A 182 -10.18 -6.88 27.06
CA ASP A 182 -10.96 -7.81 26.25
C ASP A 182 -10.10 -8.96 25.73
N ALA A 183 -8.87 -8.69 25.28
CA ALA A 183 -7.94 -9.72 24.82
C ALA A 183 -7.66 -10.76 25.94
N LYS A 184 -7.44 -10.31 27.17
CA LYS A 184 -7.26 -11.22 28.33
C LYS A 184 -8.53 -12.02 28.63
N LYS A 185 -9.70 -11.39 28.59
CA LYS A 185 -11.00 -12.01 28.89
C LYS A 185 -11.40 -13.02 27.82
N LEU A 186 -11.08 -12.79 26.56
CA LEU A 186 -11.38 -13.64 25.40
C LEU A 186 -10.37 -14.80 25.24
N THR A 187 -9.20 -14.73 25.89
CA THR A 187 -8.20 -15.78 25.75
C THR A 187 -8.60 -17.02 26.56
N GLU A 188 -8.73 -18.13 25.85
CA GLU A 188 -9.02 -19.43 26.42
C GLU A 188 -7.76 -20.31 26.43
N TYR A 189 -7.58 -21.11 27.47
CA TYR A 189 -6.45 -22.01 27.60
C TYR A 189 -6.88 -23.48 27.60
N ASN A 190 -6.01 -24.32 27.10
CA ASN A 190 -6.12 -25.77 27.25
C ASN A 190 -5.71 -26.19 28.68
N PRO A 191 -6.03 -27.43 29.12
CA PRO A 191 -5.63 -27.93 30.44
C PRO A 191 -4.11 -27.91 30.69
N ASP A 192 -3.29 -28.00 29.65
CA ASP A 192 -1.83 -27.91 29.72
C ASP A 192 -1.29 -26.45 29.75
N GLY A 193 -2.19 -25.47 29.79
CA GLY A 193 -1.86 -24.04 29.84
C GLY A 193 -1.41 -23.45 28.51
N SER A 194 -1.51 -24.18 27.38
CA SER A 194 -1.34 -23.64 26.03
C SER A 194 -2.58 -22.82 25.62
N ILE A 195 -2.41 -21.86 24.71
CA ILE A 195 -3.52 -21.03 24.22
C ILE A 195 -4.39 -21.90 23.29
N LYS A 196 -5.71 -21.95 23.58
CA LYS A 196 -6.74 -22.59 22.77
C LYS A 196 -7.41 -21.62 21.82
N VAL A 197 -7.76 -20.41 22.31
CA VAL A 197 -8.27 -19.26 21.57
C VAL A 197 -7.50 -18.05 22.07
N ALA A 198 -6.93 -17.28 21.16
CA ALA A 198 -6.29 -16.02 21.51
C ALA A 198 -7.32 -14.87 21.43
N GLY A 199 -7.40 -14.04 22.45
CA GLY A 199 -8.22 -12.84 22.41
C GLY A 199 -7.74 -11.84 21.37
N PHE A 200 -6.41 -11.66 21.31
CA PHE A 200 -5.69 -10.89 20.29
C PHE A 200 -4.26 -11.42 20.20
N VAL A 201 -3.66 -11.45 19.01
CA VAL A 201 -2.27 -11.88 18.82
C VAL A 201 -1.41 -10.64 18.57
N PRO A 202 -0.66 -10.16 19.57
CA PRO A 202 0.10 -8.92 19.44
C PRO A 202 1.49 -9.09 18.79
N LEU A 203 1.75 -10.21 18.12
CA LEU A 203 3.07 -10.49 17.54
C LEU A 203 3.26 -9.76 16.21
N PHE A 204 4.28 -8.91 16.16
CA PHE A 204 4.82 -8.48 14.87
C PHE A 204 5.38 -9.68 14.10
N GLY A 205 5.21 -9.67 12.78
CA GLY A 205 5.65 -10.76 11.92
C GLY A 205 4.75 -12.01 11.98
N PHE A 206 3.57 -11.93 12.60
CA PHE A 206 2.60 -13.04 12.58
C PHE A 206 1.67 -12.93 11.36
N TYR A 207 0.83 -11.90 11.30
CA TYR A 207 0.05 -11.53 10.11
C TYR A 207 0.48 -10.15 9.61
N GLY A 208 0.43 -9.94 8.28
CA GLY A 208 0.96 -8.75 7.63
C GLY A 208 0.26 -7.45 8.01
N SER A 209 -0.96 -7.52 8.55
CA SER A 209 -1.73 -6.33 8.92
C SER A 209 -1.42 -5.79 10.32
N THR A 210 -0.80 -6.59 11.21
CA THR A 210 -0.34 -6.13 12.54
C THR A 210 1.15 -5.78 12.46
N THR A 211 1.46 -4.59 12.00
CA THR A 211 2.83 -4.11 11.80
C THR A 211 3.14 -2.89 12.67
N VAL A 212 4.40 -2.51 12.71
CA VAL A 212 4.83 -1.26 13.35
C VAL A 212 4.19 -0.04 12.68
N ASP A 213 3.94 -0.13 11.38
CA ASP A 213 3.36 0.93 10.59
C ASP A 213 1.88 1.12 10.91
N THR A 214 1.08 0.05 10.83
CA THR A 214 -0.35 0.09 11.13
C THR A 214 -0.67 0.42 12.58
N LEU A 215 0.15 -0.03 13.55
CA LEU A 215 -0.01 0.31 14.96
C LEU A 215 0.44 1.74 15.30
N SER A 216 1.35 2.33 14.55
CA SER A 216 1.93 3.64 14.84
C SER A 216 0.88 4.73 14.99
N HIS A 217 -0.15 4.70 14.14
CA HIS A 217 -1.21 5.69 14.13
C HIS A 217 -2.03 5.68 15.42
N ALA A 218 -2.32 4.51 15.98
CA ALA A 218 -3.08 4.40 17.25
C ALA A 218 -2.41 5.13 18.41
N PHE A 219 -1.09 5.33 18.35
CA PHE A 219 -0.29 6.07 19.32
C PHE A 219 0.02 7.51 18.88
N GLY A 220 -0.33 7.89 17.64
CA GLY A 220 0.02 9.18 17.06
C GLY A 220 1.52 9.33 16.79
N ALA A 221 2.25 8.22 16.63
CA ALA A 221 3.67 8.23 16.29
C ALA A 221 3.91 8.74 14.87
N LYS A 222 4.92 9.56 14.68
CA LYS A 222 5.26 10.13 13.38
C LYS A 222 6.55 9.53 12.87
N TRP A 223 6.58 9.16 11.60
CA TRP A 223 7.78 8.62 10.95
C TRP A 223 8.84 9.67 10.73
N TYR A 224 8.42 10.88 10.36
CA TYR A 224 9.28 11.99 9.99
C TYR A 224 8.77 13.32 10.55
N ASP A 225 9.66 14.25 10.79
CA ASP A 225 9.29 15.64 11.02
C ASP A 225 8.97 16.38 9.69
N SER A 226 8.65 17.67 9.78
CA SER A 226 8.32 18.50 8.62
C SER A 226 9.48 18.68 7.62
N SER A 227 10.70 18.33 7.99
CA SER A 227 11.91 18.37 7.17
C SER A 227 12.31 16.99 6.65
N LEU A 228 11.42 16.00 6.77
CA LEU A 228 11.66 14.59 6.45
C LEU A 228 12.82 13.96 7.23
N LYS A 229 13.12 14.47 8.41
CA LYS A 229 14.08 13.85 9.32
C LYS A 229 13.37 12.72 10.09
N PRO A 230 13.95 11.50 10.17
CA PRO A 230 13.32 10.40 10.90
C PRO A 230 13.20 10.71 12.40
N THR A 231 12.12 10.25 13.02
CA THR A 231 11.77 10.59 14.42
C THR A 231 11.59 9.37 15.33
N LEU A 232 12.08 8.20 14.94
CA LEU A 232 11.90 6.94 15.67
C LEU A 232 12.48 7.02 17.10
N GLY A 233 13.62 7.69 17.27
CA GLY A 233 14.27 7.88 18.57
C GLY A 233 13.94 9.18 19.27
N THR A 234 13.19 10.10 18.64
CA THR A 234 12.86 11.43 19.18
C THR A 234 11.38 11.62 19.47
N ASP A 235 10.48 10.97 18.75
CA ASP A 235 9.06 10.93 19.09
C ASP A 235 8.80 9.82 20.14
N PRO A 236 8.38 10.18 21.36
CA PRO A 236 8.18 9.22 22.46
C PRO A 236 7.08 8.20 22.17
N ASN A 237 6.19 8.45 21.21
CA ASN A 237 5.08 7.57 20.88
C ASN A 237 5.58 6.24 20.29
N TRP A 238 6.74 6.21 19.63
CA TRP A 238 7.36 4.97 19.16
C TRP A 238 7.74 4.04 20.30
N ALA A 239 8.44 4.57 21.30
CA ALA A 239 8.82 3.79 22.49
C ALA A 239 7.55 3.32 23.24
N LYS A 240 6.54 4.18 23.37
CA LYS A 240 5.27 3.87 24.01
C LYS A 240 4.55 2.71 23.30
N MET A 241 4.46 2.77 21.99
CA MET A 241 3.86 1.70 21.16
C MET A 241 4.57 0.36 21.36
N LEU A 242 5.90 0.34 21.25
CA LEU A 242 6.67 -0.90 21.38
C LEU A 242 6.62 -1.46 22.81
N GLN A 243 6.61 -0.59 23.83
CA GLN A 243 6.42 -1.01 25.23
C GLN A 243 5.03 -1.59 25.47
N TRP A 244 3.97 -0.96 24.95
CA TRP A 244 2.60 -1.46 25.02
C TRP A 244 2.50 -2.85 24.40
N GLN A 245 2.97 -2.99 23.16
CA GLN A 245 2.93 -4.25 22.42
C GLN A 245 3.68 -5.36 23.19
N LYS A 246 4.91 -5.05 23.68
CA LYS A 246 5.69 -6.01 24.46
C LYS A 246 5.03 -6.36 25.77
N SER A 247 4.38 -5.43 26.46
CA SER A 247 3.66 -5.72 27.71
C SER A 247 2.54 -6.74 27.49
N LEU A 248 1.86 -6.68 26.35
CA LEU A 248 0.81 -7.64 26.00
C LEU A 248 1.41 -8.99 25.57
N VAL A 249 2.52 -8.99 24.86
CA VAL A 249 3.29 -10.21 24.55
C VAL A 249 3.76 -10.91 25.84
N ASP A 250 4.30 -10.15 26.79
CA ASP A 250 4.79 -10.69 28.07
C ASP A 250 3.63 -11.23 28.93
N ALA A 251 2.46 -10.58 28.91
CA ALA A 251 1.28 -11.02 29.65
C ALA A 251 0.76 -12.39 29.18
N PHE A 252 0.84 -12.69 27.89
CA PHE A 252 0.47 -14.00 27.35
C PHE A 252 1.64 -14.99 27.32
N GLY A 253 2.86 -14.50 27.33
CA GLY A 253 4.10 -15.25 27.20
C GLY A 253 4.50 -15.47 25.74
N TYR A 254 5.64 -14.88 25.36
CA TYR A 254 6.16 -14.91 23.98
C TYR A 254 6.19 -16.33 23.39
N THR A 255 6.75 -17.30 24.12
CA THR A 255 6.84 -18.70 23.67
C THR A 255 5.46 -19.35 23.49
N LYS A 256 4.48 -19.01 24.33
CA LYS A 256 3.10 -19.53 24.20
C LYS A 256 2.44 -18.96 22.94
N LEU A 257 2.59 -17.66 22.70
CA LEU A 257 2.08 -17.01 21.49
C LEU A 257 2.72 -17.59 20.22
N GLN A 258 4.04 -17.81 20.21
CA GLN A 258 4.74 -18.44 19.08
C GLN A 258 4.23 -19.87 18.80
N LYS A 259 4.05 -20.68 19.84
CA LYS A 259 3.47 -22.02 19.69
C LYS A 259 2.03 -21.98 19.18
N PHE A 260 1.23 -21.04 19.69
CA PHE A 260 -0.14 -20.84 19.22
C PHE A 260 -0.14 -20.42 17.74
N ALA A 261 0.63 -19.41 17.36
CA ALA A 261 0.75 -18.96 15.97
C ALA A 261 1.14 -20.11 15.03
N ALA A 262 2.15 -20.90 15.40
CA ALA A 262 2.56 -22.07 14.62
C ALA A 262 1.45 -23.14 14.52
N SER A 263 0.66 -23.35 15.59
CA SER A 263 -0.41 -24.37 15.61
C SER A 263 -1.58 -24.05 14.69
N ILE A 264 -1.75 -22.78 14.31
CA ILE A 264 -2.79 -22.31 13.38
C ILE A 264 -2.22 -21.98 11.99
N GLY A 265 -1.03 -22.48 11.65
CA GLY A 265 -0.42 -22.35 10.32
C GLY A 265 0.54 -21.16 10.13
N GLY A 266 0.75 -20.35 11.18
CA GLY A 266 1.66 -19.18 11.10
C GLY A 266 1.22 -18.18 10.02
N GLN A 267 2.19 -17.47 9.44
CA GLN A 267 1.95 -16.50 8.35
C GLN A 267 1.26 -17.14 7.13
N ASN A 268 1.56 -18.40 6.82
CA ASN A 268 1.00 -19.07 5.63
C ASN A 268 -0.52 -19.23 5.69
N SER A 269 -1.13 -19.11 6.89
CA SER A 269 -2.58 -19.17 7.05
C SER A 269 -3.29 -17.84 6.84
N GLU A 270 -2.58 -16.73 6.73
CA GLU A 270 -3.16 -15.39 6.69
C GLU A 270 -4.21 -15.23 5.59
N PHE A 271 -3.86 -15.59 4.35
CA PHE A 271 -4.73 -15.47 3.18
C PHE A 271 -5.32 -16.82 2.74
N SER A 272 -5.81 -17.60 3.70
CA SER A 272 -6.40 -18.92 3.45
C SER A 272 -7.57 -19.20 4.39
N ALA A 273 -8.39 -20.19 4.05
CA ALA A 273 -9.48 -20.68 4.91
C ALA A 273 -9.02 -21.21 6.29
N GLN A 274 -7.70 -21.31 6.53
CA GLN A 274 -7.11 -21.66 7.83
C GLN A 274 -6.78 -20.44 8.68
N ASN A 275 -7.12 -19.22 8.22
CA ASN A 275 -6.91 -18.01 8.99
C ASN A 275 -7.48 -18.16 10.41
N GLY A 276 -6.68 -17.76 11.41
CA GLY A 276 -7.03 -17.95 12.81
C GLY A 276 -8.31 -17.24 13.24
N PHE A 277 -8.63 -16.10 12.66
CA PHE A 277 -9.88 -15.39 12.92
C PHE A 277 -11.07 -16.13 12.25
N GLU A 278 -10.93 -16.53 11.00
CA GLU A 278 -11.98 -17.23 10.25
C GLU A 278 -12.32 -18.60 10.82
N THR A 279 -11.35 -19.25 11.46
CA THR A 279 -11.53 -20.53 12.15
C THR A 279 -11.94 -20.37 13.63
N GLY A 280 -12.16 -19.14 14.12
CA GLY A 280 -12.56 -18.84 15.49
C GLY A 280 -11.47 -19.10 16.53
N LYS A 281 -10.20 -19.21 16.12
CA LYS A 281 -9.03 -19.34 17.01
C LYS A 281 -8.50 -17.99 17.50
N ILE A 282 -8.82 -16.92 16.81
CA ILE A 282 -8.50 -15.54 17.19
C ILE A 282 -9.81 -14.78 17.35
N ALA A 283 -10.02 -14.12 18.48
CA ALA A 283 -11.26 -13.42 18.77
C ALA A 283 -11.29 -11.99 18.24
N MET A 284 -10.15 -11.31 18.25
CA MET A 284 -9.96 -9.95 17.69
C MET A 284 -8.71 -9.94 16.82
N MET A 285 -8.79 -9.28 15.68
CA MET A 285 -7.68 -9.16 14.73
C MET A 285 -7.70 -7.78 14.09
N MET A 286 -6.54 -7.15 13.96
CA MET A 286 -6.37 -6.01 13.08
C MET A 286 -6.15 -6.52 11.66
N ASP A 287 -6.93 -6.03 10.70
CA ASP A 287 -6.71 -6.37 9.29
C ASP A 287 -7.27 -5.26 8.39
N GLY A 288 -6.90 -5.30 7.11
CA GLY A 288 -7.47 -4.43 6.10
C GLY A 288 -8.87 -4.86 5.65
N GLU A 289 -9.52 -4.01 4.89
CA GLU A 289 -10.88 -4.22 4.40
C GLU A 289 -11.02 -5.46 3.51
N TRP A 290 -9.95 -5.87 2.83
CA TRP A 290 -9.90 -7.07 1.97
C TRP A 290 -10.22 -8.37 2.71
N ARG A 291 -10.05 -8.43 4.04
CA ARG A 291 -10.42 -9.60 4.83
C ARG A 291 -11.88 -10.00 4.63
N ASN A 292 -12.77 -9.03 4.41
CA ASN A 292 -14.18 -9.32 4.09
C ASN A 292 -14.31 -10.23 2.87
N ALA A 293 -13.51 -9.98 1.82
CA ALA A 293 -13.54 -10.81 0.60
C ALA A 293 -12.94 -12.21 0.82
N PHE A 294 -11.97 -12.38 1.72
CA PHE A 294 -11.46 -13.70 2.08
C PHE A 294 -12.50 -14.49 2.87
N ILE A 295 -13.11 -13.90 3.90
CA ILE A 295 -14.19 -14.51 4.69
C ILE A 295 -15.35 -14.97 3.79
N GLU A 296 -15.76 -14.12 2.84
CA GLU A 296 -16.82 -14.45 1.87
C GLU A 296 -16.37 -15.57 0.91
N GLY A 297 -15.18 -15.46 0.34
CA GLY A 297 -14.62 -16.39 -0.65
C GLY A 297 -14.34 -17.78 -0.06
N ASP A 298 -13.85 -17.84 1.15
CA ASP A 298 -13.57 -19.07 1.90
C ASP A 298 -14.84 -19.69 2.51
N LYS A 299 -15.98 -18.97 2.41
CA LYS A 299 -17.27 -19.37 3.00
C LYS A 299 -17.16 -19.64 4.50
N SER A 300 -16.33 -18.85 5.17
CA SER A 300 -16.13 -18.94 6.61
C SER A 300 -17.47 -18.83 7.36
N LYS A 301 -17.57 -19.54 8.49
CA LYS A 301 -18.76 -19.51 9.35
C LYS A 301 -18.58 -18.60 10.56
N VAL A 302 -17.52 -17.82 10.59
CA VAL A 302 -17.29 -16.86 11.67
C VAL A 302 -18.39 -15.79 11.66
N ASN A 303 -19.07 -15.62 12.78
CA ASN A 303 -19.94 -14.47 13.00
C ASN A 303 -19.08 -13.30 13.48
N TYR A 304 -19.02 -12.23 12.70
CA TYR A 304 -18.12 -11.12 12.98
C TYR A 304 -18.77 -9.76 12.74
N ALA A 305 -18.13 -8.76 13.28
CA ALA A 305 -18.34 -7.38 12.90
C ALA A 305 -17.01 -6.64 12.82
N THR A 306 -17.04 -5.45 12.28
CA THR A 306 -15.87 -4.58 12.15
C THR A 306 -16.05 -3.29 12.96
N ALA A 307 -14.95 -2.72 13.41
CA ALA A 307 -14.90 -1.44 14.11
C ALA A 307 -13.58 -0.73 13.76
N PRO A 308 -13.47 0.59 13.98
CA PRO A 308 -12.18 1.25 13.97
C PRO A 308 -11.23 0.58 14.97
N PHE A 309 -9.94 0.50 14.64
CA PHE A 309 -8.94 0.00 15.59
C PHE A 309 -8.84 0.95 16.79
N PRO A 310 -8.71 0.44 18.02
CA PRO A 310 -8.64 1.26 19.25
C PRO A 310 -7.47 2.23 19.23
N ALA A 311 -7.68 3.42 19.78
CA ALA A 311 -6.64 4.41 19.95
C ALA A 311 -6.01 4.35 21.36
N ASP A 312 -4.80 4.88 21.52
CA ASP A 312 -4.17 5.09 22.82
C ASP A 312 -5.07 5.94 23.73
N ASP A 313 -5.18 5.53 24.98
CA ASP A 313 -6.02 6.18 26.00
C ASP A 313 -5.69 7.66 26.18
N ALA A 314 -4.44 8.07 25.94
CA ALA A 314 -4.01 9.46 25.96
C ALA A 314 -4.35 10.21 24.65
N GLN A 315 -4.82 9.51 23.62
CA GLN A 315 -5.15 10.07 22.30
C GLN A 315 -6.52 9.61 21.79
N PRO A 316 -7.60 9.75 22.59
CA PRO A 316 -8.93 9.23 22.23
C PRO A 316 -9.48 9.85 20.95
N GLY A 317 -8.98 11.03 20.57
CA GLY A 317 -9.36 11.70 19.34
C GLY A 317 -8.86 11.04 18.06
N LEU A 318 -8.01 10.01 18.12
CA LEU A 318 -7.57 9.21 16.98
C LEU A 318 -8.49 8.02 16.71
N TYR A 319 -9.39 7.65 17.62
CA TYR A 319 -10.36 6.59 17.36
C TYR A 319 -11.23 6.93 16.14
N GLY A 320 -11.38 6.01 15.24
CA GLY A 320 -12.06 6.19 13.96
C GLY A 320 -11.16 6.68 12.81
N SER A 321 -9.88 6.90 13.07
CA SER A 321 -8.87 7.19 12.05
C SER A 321 -7.75 6.14 12.07
N GLN A 322 -6.99 6.04 10.99
CA GLN A 322 -5.89 5.10 10.87
C GLN A 322 -4.83 5.64 9.90
N GLN A 323 -3.65 5.04 9.92
CA GLN A 323 -2.76 5.14 8.78
C GLN A 323 -3.40 4.39 7.61
N VAL A 324 -3.50 5.04 6.49
CA VAL A 324 -4.09 4.51 5.25
C VAL A 324 -3.01 4.40 4.19
N GLY A 325 -3.17 3.46 3.29
CA GLY A 325 -2.24 3.19 2.22
C GLY A 325 -2.96 3.00 0.89
N GLY A 326 -2.45 2.13 0.05
CA GLY A 326 -3.16 1.74 -1.17
C GLY A 326 -2.29 1.03 -2.19
N THR A 327 -2.98 0.62 -3.23
CA THR A 327 -2.39 0.03 -4.43
C THR A 327 -2.17 1.13 -5.46
N ILE A 328 -0.95 1.25 -5.93
CA ILE A 328 -0.55 2.22 -6.94
C ILE A 328 -0.24 1.55 -8.27
N ALA A 329 -0.46 2.27 -9.37
CA ALA A 329 -0.11 1.81 -10.70
C ALA A 329 0.70 2.88 -11.45
N GLY A 330 1.63 2.44 -12.31
CA GLY A 330 2.48 3.35 -13.07
C GLY A 330 3.03 2.72 -14.33
N ILE A 331 3.76 3.52 -15.10
CA ILE A 331 4.38 3.12 -16.35
C ILE A 331 5.89 3.02 -16.12
N PRO A 332 6.48 1.83 -16.13
CA PRO A 332 7.92 1.69 -16.06
C PRO A 332 8.65 2.40 -17.20
N ASN A 333 9.86 2.87 -16.95
CA ASN A 333 10.71 3.36 -18.04
C ASN A 333 11.16 2.19 -18.93
N GLY A 334 11.42 2.49 -20.20
CA GLY A 334 11.84 1.50 -21.21
C GLY A 334 10.68 0.78 -21.91
N VAL A 335 9.40 1.07 -21.58
CA VAL A 335 8.26 0.53 -22.34
C VAL A 335 8.28 0.99 -23.80
N LYS A 336 7.84 0.11 -24.69
CA LYS A 336 7.84 0.37 -26.14
C LYS A 336 6.69 1.27 -26.60
N HIS A 337 5.57 1.21 -25.88
CA HIS A 337 4.29 1.85 -26.24
C HIS A 337 3.77 2.77 -25.13
N PRO A 338 4.50 3.86 -24.79
CA PRO A 338 4.16 4.66 -23.62
C PRO A 338 2.83 5.41 -23.74
N ALA A 339 2.38 5.75 -24.96
CA ALA A 339 1.11 6.43 -25.18
C ALA A 339 -0.08 5.50 -24.94
N GLU A 340 0.03 4.25 -25.40
CA GLU A 340 -0.98 3.21 -25.19
C GLU A 340 -0.97 2.69 -23.77
N SER A 341 0.22 2.57 -23.14
CA SER A 341 0.35 2.27 -21.71
C SER A 341 -0.35 3.33 -20.86
N TRP A 342 -0.25 4.61 -21.25
CA TRP A 342 -0.97 5.68 -20.59
C TRP A 342 -2.50 5.52 -20.72
N LEU A 343 -3.00 5.21 -21.92
CA LEU A 343 -4.43 5.00 -22.12
C LEU A 343 -4.95 3.87 -21.21
N LEU A 344 -4.20 2.77 -21.09
CA LEU A 344 -4.55 1.66 -20.21
C LEU A 344 -4.45 2.07 -18.73
N LEU A 345 -3.36 2.74 -18.31
CA LEU A 345 -3.21 3.22 -16.94
C LEU A 345 -4.32 4.20 -16.56
N GLN A 346 -4.63 5.15 -17.45
CA GLN A 346 -5.74 6.08 -17.26
C GLN A 346 -7.06 5.33 -17.05
N PHE A 347 -7.37 4.33 -17.89
CA PHE A 347 -8.54 3.48 -17.69
C PHE A 347 -8.53 2.81 -16.32
N MET A 348 -7.43 2.17 -15.93
CA MET A 348 -7.30 1.46 -14.67
C MET A 348 -7.45 2.33 -13.42
N THR A 349 -7.18 3.64 -13.54
CA THR A 349 -7.13 4.55 -12.37
C THR A 349 -8.22 5.60 -12.37
N THR A 350 -9.01 5.73 -13.44
CA THR A 350 -10.07 6.76 -13.53
C THR A 350 -11.43 6.25 -13.99
N ASP A 351 -11.52 5.03 -14.55
CA ASP A 351 -12.81 4.49 -14.99
C ASP A 351 -13.61 4.01 -13.78
N THR A 352 -14.68 4.71 -13.44
CA THR A 352 -15.50 4.43 -12.26
C THR A 352 -16.06 3.00 -12.30
N ASN A 353 -16.51 2.51 -13.46
CA ASN A 353 -17.07 1.16 -13.56
C ASN A 353 -15.99 0.08 -13.31
N TYR A 354 -14.78 0.28 -13.84
CA TYR A 354 -13.67 -0.62 -13.57
C TYR A 354 -13.31 -0.60 -12.08
N LEU A 355 -13.12 0.58 -11.50
CA LEU A 355 -12.71 0.74 -10.11
C LEU A 355 -13.74 0.16 -9.14
N THR A 356 -15.03 0.43 -9.35
CA THR A 356 -16.08 -0.16 -8.50
C THR A 356 -16.17 -1.68 -8.68
N THR A 357 -16.00 -2.20 -9.92
CA THR A 357 -16.01 -3.65 -10.17
C THR A 357 -14.90 -4.37 -9.42
N ILE A 358 -13.65 -3.85 -9.48
CA ILE A 358 -12.56 -4.48 -8.74
C ILE A 358 -12.67 -4.25 -7.23
N ALA A 359 -13.14 -3.08 -6.80
CA ALA A 359 -13.38 -2.77 -5.39
C ALA A 359 -14.40 -3.73 -4.75
N HIS A 360 -15.50 -4.04 -5.44
CA HIS A 360 -16.47 -5.04 -4.99
C HIS A 360 -15.85 -6.45 -4.87
N GLY A 361 -15.09 -6.85 -5.88
CA GLY A 361 -14.51 -8.19 -5.91
C GLY A 361 -13.34 -8.40 -4.93
N LEU A 362 -12.55 -7.37 -4.70
CA LEU A 362 -11.41 -7.38 -3.78
C LEU A 362 -11.81 -6.95 -2.35
N LYS A 363 -12.93 -6.24 -2.21
CA LYS A 363 -13.31 -5.51 -1.00
C LYS A 363 -12.21 -4.51 -0.58
N ASN A 364 -11.67 -3.76 -1.56
CA ASN A 364 -10.78 -2.63 -1.30
C ASN A 364 -11.51 -1.30 -1.47
N VAL A 365 -11.08 -0.28 -0.76
CA VAL A 365 -11.63 1.07 -0.90
C VAL A 365 -11.20 1.63 -2.26
N PRO A 366 -12.14 2.06 -3.13
CA PRO A 366 -11.77 2.63 -4.41
C PRO A 366 -11.13 4.02 -4.25
N SER A 367 -10.27 4.39 -5.20
CA SER A 367 -9.41 5.57 -5.04
C SER A 367 -10.00 6.89 -5.52
N THR A 368 -11.05 6.89 -6.38
CA THR A 368 -11.56 8.13 -6.99
C THR A 368 -12.77 8.69 -6.26
N VAL A 369 -12.95 10.02 -6.33
CA VAL A 369 -14.10 10.71 -5.71
C VAL A 369 -15.45 10.13 -6.15
N ASP A 370 -15.56 9.72 -7.44
CA ASP A 370 -16.82 9.17 -7.95
C ASP A 370 -17.02 7.70 -7.55
N SER A 371 -15.96 6.89 -7.57
CA SER A 371 -16.06 5.49 -7.15
C SER A 371 -16.31 5.32 -5.64
N LEU A 372 -15.85 6.27 -4.82
CA LEU A 372 -16.13 6.32 -3.38
C LEU A 372 -17.62 6.51 -3.06
N LYS A 373 -18.44 6.99 -4.01
CA LYS A 373 -19.88 7.17 -3.84
C LYS A 373 -20.69 5.90 -4.12
N ASP A 374 -20.04 4.78 -4.45
CA ASP A 374 -20.72 3.53 -4.77
C ASP A 374 -21.63 3.08 -3.62
N PRO A 375 -22.96 2.94 -3.87
CA PRO A 375 -23.92 2.68 -2.78
C PRO A 375 -23.81 1.26 -2.22
N GLN A 376 -23.28 0.30 -2.96
CA GLN A 376 -23.12 -1.06 -2.45
C GLN A 376 -21.99 -1.12 -1.41
N LEU A 377 -20.87 -0.42 -1.66
CA LEU A 377 -19.77 -0.32 -0.71
C LEU A 377 -20.17 0.49 0.52
N GLN A 378 -20.90 1.60 0.32
CA GLN A 378 -21.37 2.47 1.40
C GLN A 378 -22.38 1.79 2.35
N ASN A 379 -23.18 0.86 1.84
CA ASN A 379 -24.23 0.17 2.62
C ASN A 379 -23.79 -1.23 3.13
N ASP A 380 -22.60 -1.70 2.79
CA ASP A 380 -22.05 -2.95 3.32
C ASP A 380 -21.62 -2.77 4.78
N GLN A 381 -22.34 -3.41 5.70
CA GLN A 381 -22.13 -3.23 7.15
C GLN A 381 -20.73 -3.62 7.62
N HIS A 382 -20.09 -4.60 6.98
CA HIS A 382 -18.74 -5.03 7.34
C HIS A 382 -17.67 -4.16 6.68
N PHE A 383 -17.98 -3.54 5.53
CA PHE A 383 -17.06 -2.74 4.76
C PHE A 383 -17.11 -1.24 5.15
N LYS A 384 -18.29 -0.77 5.58
CA LYS A 384 -18.51 0.65 5.90
C LYS A 384 -17.50 1.22 6.90
N THR A 385 -17.08 0.45 7.89
CA THR A 385 -16.04 0.86 8.86
C THR A 385 -14.78 1.38 8.15
N PHE A 386 -14.33 0.69 7.10
CA PHE A 386 -13.11 1.05 6.37
C PHE A 386 -13.31 2.29 5.51
N MET A 387 -14.49 2.43 4.89
CA MET A 387 -14.85 3.66 4.18
C MET A 387 -14.86 4.87 5.12
N ASP A 388 -15.42 4.72 6.33
CA ASP A 388 -15.48 5.79 7.35
C ASP A 388 -14.05 6.13 7.86
N VAL A 389 -13.22 5.12 8.11
CA VAL A 389 -11.81 5.29 8.49
C VAL A 389 -11.03 6.02 7.40
N PHE A 390 -11.19 5.61 6.14
CA PHE A 390 -10.53 6.28 5.02
C PHE A 390 -10.98 7.74 4.89
N ALA A 391 -12.27 8.02 5.03
CA ALA A 391 -12.84 9.37 4.94
C ALA A 391 -12.53 10.26 6.15
N ASN A 392 -12.01 9.70 7.24
CA ASN A 392 -11.74 10.49 8.45
C ASN A 392 -10.57 11.47 8.19
N PRO A 393 -10.75 12.78 8.45
CA PRO A 393 -9.71 13.79 8.20
C PRO A 393 -8.45 13.63 9.06
N LYS A 394 -8.49 12.79 10.10
CA LYS A 394 -7.33 12.43 10.92
C LYS A 394 -6.60 11.18 10.42
N SER A 395 -7.15 10.47 9.44
CA SER A 395 -6.43 9.40 8.78
C SER A 395 -5.28 9.97 7.97
N THR A 396 -4.13 9.33 8.04
CA THR A 396 -2.88 9.86 7.50
C THR A 396 -2.24 8.87 6.55
N PHE A 397 -1.49 9.40 5.59
CA PHE A 397 -0.57 8.62 4.77
C PHE A 397 0.85 8.80 5.33
N LYS A 398 1.62 7.72 5.32
CA LYS A 398 3.04 7.80 5.65
C LYS A 398 3.75 8.68 4.60
N PRO A 399 4.61 9.62 5.00
CA PRO A 399 5.42 10.36 4.06
C PRO A 399 6.34 9.41 3.29
N ILE A 400 6.27 9.45 1.96
CA ILE A 400 7.14 8.64 1.11
C ILE A 400 8.51 9.28 0.96
N THR A 401 9.54 8.42 0.88
CA THR A 401 10.94 8.85 0.83
C THR A 401 11.71 8.04 -0.24
N PRO A 402 12.88 8.51 -0.70
CA PRO A 402 13.65 7.79 -1.73
C PRO A 402 14.08 6.38 -1.34
N ILE A 403 14.07 6.06 -0.05
CA ILE A 403 14.43 4.72 0.45
C ILE A 403 13.27 3.71 0.36
N GLY A 404 12.08 4.15 -0.06
CA GLY A 404 10.89 3.29 -0.12
C GLY A 404 10.45 2.82 1.27
N ASP A 405 10.22 1.53 1.42
CA ASP A 405 9.79 0.86 2.66
C ASP A 405 10.92 0.40 3.59
N ALA A 406 12.15 0.81 3.32
CA ALA A 406 13.31 0.35 4.08
C ALA A 406 13.27 0.74 5.57
N ASP A 407 12.70 1.90 5.91
CA ASP A 407 12.47 2.34 7.29
C ASP A 407 11.49 1.44 8.03
N THR A 408 10.37 1.05 7.40
CA THR A 408 9.39 0.11 7.95
C THR A 408 10.02 -1.26 8.17
N THR A 409 10.82 -1.75 7.23
CA THR A 409 11.56 -3.01 7.35
C THR A 409 12.57 -2.97 8.50
N LEU A 410 13.34 -1.88 8.64
CA LEU A 410 14.29 -1.71 9.73
C LEU A 410 13.62 -1.71 11.10
N LEU A 411 12.55 -0.91 11.25
CA LEU A 411 11.83 -0.82 12.52
C LEU A 411 11.10 -2.14 12.83
N GLY A 412 10.49 -2.80 11.84
CA GLY A 412 9.84 -4.10 11.99
C GLY A 412 10.81 -5.18 12.49
N THR A 413 11.98 -5.29 11.86
CA THR A 413 13.05 -6.20 12.30
C THR A 413 13.51 -5.92 13.73
N PHE A 414 13.62 -4.64 14.10
CA PHE A 414 13.97 -4.23 15.47
C PHE A 414 12.85 -4.61 16.45
N ALA A 415 11.60 -4.35 16.10
CA ALA A 415 10.44 -4.64 16.93
C ALA A 415 10.26 -6.15 17.18
N GLU A 416 10.53 -7.00 16.20
CA GLU A 416 10.55 -8.46 16.37
C GLU A 416 11.63 -8.93 17.36
N LYS A 417 12.82 -8.32 17.33
CA LYS A 417 13.86 -8.60 18.31
C LYS A 417 13.50 -8.09 19.70
N TRP A 418 12.86 -6.91 19.77
CA TRP A 418 12.38 -6.32 21.02
C TRP A 418 11.30 -7.18 21.67
N GLN A 419 10.26 -7.58 20.95
CA GLN A 419 9.20 -8.44 21.47
C GLN A 419 9.72 -9.79 21.97
N ALA A 420 10.77 -10.33 21.35
CA ALA A 420 11.43 -11.59 21.73
C ALA A 420 12.40 -11.43 22.92
N GLY A 421 12.57 -10.23 23.47
CA GLY A 421 13.52 -9.95 24.56
C GLY A 421 14.99 -10.01 24.14
N LYS A 422 15.29 -9.99 22.84
CA LYS A 422 16.66 -10.00 22.29
C LYS A 422 17.32 -8.61 22.27
N VAL A 423 16.56 -7.57 22.52
CA VAL A 423 17.00 -6.18 22.67
C VAL A 423 16.56 -5.70 24.03
N THR A 424 17.45 -5.02 24.76
CA THR A 424 17.19 -4.51 26.12
C THR A 424 17.20 -2.98 26.19
N ASP A 425 17.92 -2.32 25.29
CA ASP A 425 17.97 -0.86 25.18
C ASP A 425 17.05 -0.39 24.04
N LEU A 426 15.79 -0.15 24.37
CA LEU A 426 14.78 0.34 23.43
C LEU A 426 15.15 1.71 22.86
N GLN A 427 15.51 2.65 23.74
CA GLN A 427 15.72 4.04 23.35
C GLN A 427 17.01 4.20 22.52
N GLY A 428 18.08 3.52 22.89
CA GLY A 428 19.32 3.49 22.11
C GLY A 428 19.12 2.83 20.75
N GLY A 429 18.32 1.75 20.71
CA GLY A 429 17.96 1.08 19.48
C GLY A 429 17.18 1.98 18.51
N LEU A 430 16.13 2.67 18.98
CA LEU A 430 15.35 3.61 18.17
C LEU A 430 16.21 4.79 17.63
N LYS A 431 17.09 5.35 18.44
CA LYS A 431 18.06 6.38 17.99
C LYS A 431 19.03 5.82 16.95
N GLY A 432 19.45 4.57 17.11
CA GLY A 432 20.28 3.88 16.12
C GLY A 432 19.57 3.71 14.78
N LEU A 433 18.26 3.42 14.80
CA LEU A 433 17.45 3.35 13.60
C LEU A 433 17.31 4.71 12.90
N ASP A 434 17.08 5.81 13.63
CA ASP A 434 17.09 7.16 13.05
C ASP A 434 18.37 7.41 12.25
N SER A 435 19.51 7.04 12.82
CA SER A 435 20.82 7.22 12.17
C SER A 435 20.95 6.38 10.91
N GLN A 436 20.42 5.14 10.91
CA GLN A 436 20.44 4.24 9.75
C GLN A 436 19.54 4.76 8.64
N VAL A 437 18.30 5.16 8.98
CA VAL A 437 17.32 5.71 8.03
C VAL A 437 17.88 7.00 7.42
N ALA A 438 18.38 7.94 8.22
CA ALA A 438 18.96 9.18 7.73
C ALA A 438 20.16 8.94 6.79
N LYS A 439 21.00 7.96 7.09
CA LYS A 439 22.12 7.58 6.20
C LYS A 439 21.62 7.00 4.86
N GLN A 440 20.61 6.16 4.88
CA GLN A 440 20.03 5.61 3.64
C GLN A 440 19.39 6.71 2.78
N MET A 441 18.69 7.67 3.40
CA MET A 441 18.10 8.82 2.69
C MET A 441 19.13 9.72 2.00
N GLN A 442 20.37 9.75 2.47
CA GLN A 442 21.47 10.49 1.83
C GLN A 442 22.08 9.74 0.63
N LEU A 443 21.83 8.43 0.52
CA LEU A 443 22.39 7.58 -0.53
C LEU A 443 21.39 7.31 -1.67
N GLY A 444 20.12 7.50 -1.43
CA GLY A 444 19.01 7.37 -2.41
C GLY A 444 18.64 8.69 -3.02
#